data_932ac64ca94ba1e9817896d08d3de98e
#
_entry.id   932ac64ca94ba1e9817896d08d3de98e
#
_cell.length_a   1.000
_cell.length_b   1.000
_cell.length_c   1.000
_cell.angle_alpha   90.00
_cell.angle_beta   90.00
_cell.angle_gamma   90.00
#
_symmetry.space_group_name_H-M   'P 1'
#
loop_
_entity.id
_entity.type
_entity.pdbx_description
1 polymer ?
#
loop_
_entity_poly.entity_id
_entity_poly.type
_entity_poly.pdbx_seq_one_letter_code
_entity_poly.pdbx_strand_id
1 'polypeptide(L)' 'MKAKVLIKFKDKETGEIRNIGDVFICNKKRFAEILESGNFVEEVTENKED' A
#
# COMPACT_ATOMS: atom_id res chain seq x y z
N MET A 1 -0.03 0.31 9.54
CA MET A 1 0.54 1.42 8.76
C MET A 1 -0.31 1.71 7.54
N LYS A 2 -0.17 2.88 7.00
CA LYS A 2 -0.89 3.25 5.78
C LYS A 2 0.01 3.12 4.57
N ALA A 3 -0.54 2.66 3.48
CA ALA A 3 0.17 2.55 2.22
C ALA A 3 -0.59 3.29 1.15
N LYS A 4 0.13 4.03 0.32
CA LYS A 4 -0.48 4.78 -0.78
C LYS A 4 -0.07 4.12 -2.09
N VAL A 5 -1.03 3.92 -2.97
CA VAL A 5 -0.78 3.25 -4.24
C VAL A 5 -0.16 4.22 -5.23
N LEU A 6 1.00 3.85 -5.75
CA LEU A 6 1.72 4.65 -6.74
C LEU A 6 1.45 4.17 -8.16
N ILE A 7 1.21 2.87 -8.30
CA ILE A 7 0.98 2.25 -9.60
C ILE A 7 -0.16 1.27 -9.41
N LYS A 8 -1.12 1.28 -10.32
CA LYS A 8 -2.26 0.39 -10.23
C LYS A 8 -1.81 -1.06 -10.20
N PHE A 9 -2.34 -1.83 -9.25
CA PHE A 9 -1.99 -3.25 -9.16
C PHE A 9 -3.16 -4.03 -8.56
N LYS A 10 -3.10 -5.34 -8.71
CA LYS A 10 -4.10 -6.22 -8.15
C LYS A 10 -3.60 -6.78 -6.82
N ASP A 11 -4.39 -6.62 -5.78
CA ASP A 11 -4.05 -7.13 -4.46
C ASP A 11 -4.32 -8.64 -4.45
N LYS A 12 -3.27 -9.42 -4.30
CA LYS A 12 -3.40 -10.87 -4.35
C LYS A 12 -4.17 -11.42 -3.17
N GLU A 13 -4.15 -10.73 -2.05
CA GLU A 13 -4.79 -11.23 -0.86
C GLU A 13 -6.32 -11.12 -0.95
N THR A 14 -6.81 -10.02 -1.47
CA THR A 14 -8.24 -9.80 -1.55
C THR A 14 -8.79 -9.93 -2.95
N GLY A 15 -7.92 -9.92 -3.95
CA GLY A 15 -8.34 -9.94 -5.34
C GLY A 15 -8.84 -8.61 -5.86
N GLU A 16 -8.69 -7.56 -5.07
CA GLU A 16 -9.18 -6.24 -5.48
C GLU A 16 -8.13 -5.47 -6.25
N ILE A 17 -8.62 -4.59 -7.13
CA ILE A 17 -7.74 -3.71 -7.87
C ILE A 17 -7.50 -2.46 -7.04
N ARG A 18 -6.22 -2.11 -6.85
CA ARG A 18 -5.83 -0.89 -6.16
C ARG A 18 -5.44 0.15 -7.20
N ASN A 19 -6.14 1.28 -7.18
CA ASN A 19 -5.90 2.33 -8.16
C ASN A 19 -4.91 3.35 -7.63
N ILE A 20 -4.27 4.07 -8.55
CA ILE A 20 -3.32 5.11 -8.18
C ILE A 20 -4.02 6.13 -7.29
N GLY A 21 -3.35 6.46 -6.18
CA GLY A 21 -3.89 7.42 -5.24
C GLY A 21 -4.69 6.82 -4.10
N ASP A 22 -4.99 5.52 -4.18
CA ASP A 22 -5.69 4.86 -3.09
C ASP A 22 -4.79 4.74 -1.88
N VAL A 23 -5.39 4.87 -0.70
CA VAL A 23 -4.67 4.70 0.57
C VAL A 23 -5.40 3.61 1.35
N PHE A 24 -4.63 2.67 1.88
CA PHE A 24 -5.23 1.59 2.65
C PHE A 24 -4.35 1.24 3.84
N ILE A 25 -4.95 0.55 4.81
CA ILE A 25 -4.25 0.16 6.02
C ILE A 25 -3.71 -1.26 5.85
N CYS A 26 -2.46 -1.47 6.21
CA CYS A 26 -1.87 -2.79 6.18
C CYS A 26 -0.82 -2.88 7.28
N ASN A 27 -0.36 -4.10 7.59
CA ASN A 27 0.73 -4.25 8.54
C ASN A 27 2.06 -4.27 7.81
N LYS A 28 3.14 -4.25 8.56
CA LYS A 28 4.47 -4.19 7.96
C LYS A 28 4.76 -5.41 7.09
N LYS A 29 4.32 -6.57 7.54
CA LYS A 29 4.58 -7.79 6.79
C LYS A 29 3.92 -7.72 5.42
N ARG A 30 2.66 -7.28 5.39
CA ARG A 30 1.94 -7.18 4.13
C ARG A 30 2.56 -6.13 3.22
N PHE A 31 2.97 -5.01 3.82
CA PHE A 31 3.61 -3.95 3.06
C PHE A 31 4.89 -4.45 2.39
N ALA A 32 5.70 -5.20 3.15
CA ALA A 32 6.93 -5.76 2.59
C ALA A 32 6.65 -6.74 1.46
N GLU A 33 5.60 -7.55 1.60
CA GLU A 33 5.24 -8.48 0.54
C GLU A 33 4.86 -7.77 -0.74
N ILE A 34 4.12 -6.68 -0.63
CA ILE A 34 3.73 -5.91 -1.78
C ILE A 34 4.97 -5.30 -2.44
N LEU A 35 5.88 -4.78 -1.63
CA LEU A 35 7.10 -4.20 -2.17
C LEU A 35 7.98 -5.22 -2.86
N GLU A 36 7.95 -6.48 -2.40
CA GLU A 36 8.72 -7.52 -3.05
C GLU A 36 8.20 -7.81 -4.46
N SER A 37 6.91 -7.63 -4.67
CA SER A 37 6.33 -7.82 -5.99
C SER A 37 6.63 -6.64 -6.92
N GLY A 38 6.91 -5.49 -6.34
CA GLY A 38 7.18 -4.28 -7.12
C GLY A 38 6.94 -3.06 -6.26
N ASN A 39 7.44 -1.92 -6.72
CA ASN A 39 7.27 -0.67 -5.98
C ASN A 39 5.92 -0.05 -6.33
N PHE A 40 4.85 -0.74 -5.99
CA PHE A 40 3.51 -0.28 -6.29
C PHE A 40 2.97 0.71 -5.27
N VAL A 41 3.52 0.71 -4.07
CA VAL A 41 3.00 1.51 -2.97
C VAL A 41 4.14 2.17 -2.22
N GLU A 42 3.80 3.19 -1.45
CA GLU A 42 4.77 3.81 -0.56
C GLU A 42 4.14 3.96 0.81
N GLU A 43 4.97 4.05 1.83
CA GLU A 43 4.49 4.23 3.18
C GLU A 43 4.02 5.66 3.37
N VAL A 44 2.83 5.84 3.94
CA VAL A 44 2.31 7.15 4.27
C VAL A 44 2.54 7.36 5.75
N THR A 45 3.41 8.28 6.08
CA THR A 45 3.66 8.63 7.46
C THR A 45 2.69 9.73 7.85
N GLU A 46 1.75 9.39 8.72
CA GLU A 46 0.81 10.35 9.12
C GLU A 46 1.31 11.00 10.34
N ASN A 47 1.78 12.16 10.21
CA ASN A 47 2.36 12.85 11.31
C ASN A 47 1.32 13.66 11.98
N LYS A 48 0.75 13.16 12.95
CA LYS A 48 -0.22 13.82 13.59
C LYS A 48 0.21 14.74 14.50
N GLU A 49 0.67 15.09 14.72
CA GLU A 49 1.05 15.90 15.49
C GLU A 49 0.60 16.75 15.64
N ASP A 50 0.34 16.86 15.48
CA ASP A 50 -0.05 17.41 15.34
C ASP A 50 -0.46 17.50 15.70
#